data_9bb768ae002ef571241577d82a65e898
#
_entry.id   9bb768ae002ef571241577d82a65e898
#
_cell.length_a   1.000
_cell.length_b   1.000
_cell.length_c   1.000
_cell.angle_alpha   90.00
_cell.angle_beta   90.00
_cell.angle_gamma   90.00
#
_symmetry.space_group_name_H-M   'P 1'
#
loop_
_entity.id
_entity.type
_entity.pdbx_description
1 polymer ?
#
loop_
_entity_poly.entity_id
_entity_poly.type
_entity_poly.pdbx_seq_one_letter_code
_entity_poly.pdbx_strand_id
1 'polypeptide(L)'
;MVQTRRDPEQRPSPEGLLEAARREDSRAGRLKIFVGAAPGVGKTYEMLQSAHARKKAGADVVVGVVETHGRAETEVLLKGLEVLPRRRLAYREQTLEEMDLDALIARRPQIALVDELAHTNAPGSRHPKRYLDVEELLSHGIDVYTAVNIQHIESLNDVVAQITHVRVRETVPDRVFDRADAIELIDLTPDDLIQRLKEGKVYVPKQAERALEHYFSPGNLTALRELALRRTAERVDEQLLTHMQANAIAGSWAAGERILVCVSEDPRAAGLVRYTKRLADRLHAQWTAISIETRRSLQLTDEQRDHLADTMRLAEALGGEAITIPGVG
;
A
#
# COMPACT_ATOMS: atom_id res chain seq x y z
N MET A 1 11.98 19.79 44.81
CA MET A 1 12.18 18.69 43.83
C MET A 1 10.82 18.01 43.65
N VAL A 2 10.09 18.38 42.62
CA VAL A 2 8.79 17.77 42.27
C VAL A 2 9.08 16.62 41.29
N GLN A 3 8.92 15.39 41.78
CA GLN A 3 8.91 14.21 40.91
C GLN A 3 7.60 14.22 40.12
N THR A 4 7.66 14.60 38.87
CA THR A 4 6.58 14.38 37.91
C THR A 4 6.38 12.87 37.75
N ARG A 5 5.34 12.32 38.37
CA ARG A 5 4.83 10.98 38.06
C ARG A 5 4.41 10.99 36.58
N ARG A 6 5.11 10.23 35.75
CA ARG A 6 4.67 9.95 34.37
C ARG A 6 3.33 9.20 34.45
N ASP A 7 2.34 9.73 33.78
CA ASP A 7 1.00 9.19 33.66
C ASP A 7 1.07 7.75 33.08
N PRO A 8 0.43 6.74 33.68
CA PRO A 8 0.45 5.36 33.16
C PRO A 8 -0.20 5.23 31.78
N GLU A 9 -1.01 6.20 31.34
CA GLU A 9 -1.59 6.24 29.99
C GLU A 9 -0.59 6.57 28.87
N GLN A 10 0.65 6.96 29.19
CA GLN A 10 1.71 7.27 28.22
C GLN A 10 2.65 6.09 27.93
N ARG A 11 2.34 4.88 28.37
CA ARG A 11 3.16 3.70 28.04
C ARG A 11 2.71 3.06 26.75
N PRO A 12 3.64 2.70 25.85
CA PRO A 12 3.30 1.91 24.66
C PRO A 12 2.54 0.65 25.06
N SER A 13 1.56 0.26 24.26
CA SER A 13 0.83 -0.98 24.53
C SER A 13 1.81 -2.18 24.53
N PRO A 14 1.56 -3.25 25.32
CA PRO A 14 2.41 -4.45 25.29
C PRO A 14 2.55 -5.02 23.89
N GLU A 15 1.51 -4.94 23.06
CA GLU A 15 1.53 -5.37 21.66
C GLU A 15 2.40 -4.45 20.82
N GLY A 16 2.32 -3.12 20.99
CA GLY A 16 3.17 -2.16 20.29
C GLY A 16 4.66 -2.30 20.64
N LEU A 17 4.98 -2.59 21.92
CA LEU A 17 6.35 -2.92 22.34
C LEU A 17 6.82 -4.25 21.76
N LEU A 18 5.95 -5.26 21.71
CA LEU A 18 6.27 -6.56 21.14
C LEU A 18 6.49 -6.47 19.62
N GLU A 19 5.70 -5.67 18.90
CA GLU A 19 5.91 -5.39 17.49
C GLU A 19 7.20 -4.60 17.23
N ALA A 20 7.50 -3.58 18.04
CA ALA A 20 8.75 -2.83 17.95
C ALA A 20 9.97 -3.76 18.20
N ALA A 21 9.91 -4.58 19.23
CA ALA A 21 10.96 -5.56 19.53
C ALA A 21 11.09 -6.63 18.42
N ARG A 22 9.99 -7.11 17.86
CA ARG A 22 10.00 -8.03 16.72
C ARG A 22 10.58 -7.40 15.47
N ARG A 23 10.39 -6.10 15.23
CA ARG A 23 11.01 -5.35 14.13
C ARG A 23 12.50 -5.13 14.34
N GLU A 24 12.94 -4.91 15.57
CA GLU A 24 14.37 -4.78 15.91
C GLU A 24 15.10 -6.14 15.88
N ASP A 25 14.46 -7.22 16.33
CA ASP A 25 15.03 -8.57 16.34
C ASP A 25 14.93 -9.28 14.97
N SER A 26 14.04 -8.87 14.08
CA SER A 26 13.92 -9.48 12.78
C SER A 26 15.04 -8.99 11.86
N ARG A 27 15.98 -9.87 11.55
CA ARG A 27 16.93 -9.74 10.44
C ARG A 27 16.24 -9.74 9.06
N ALA A 28 14.96 -9.45 8.99
CA ALA A 28 14.21 -9.36 7.74
C ALA A 28 14.62 -8.08 6.98
N GLY A 29 14.85 -8.22 5.68
CA GLY A 29 15.11 -7.10 4.80
C GLY A 29 13.92 -6.14 4.70
N ARG A 30 14.18 -4.91 4.29
CA ARG A 30 13.17 -3.85 4.10
C ARG A 30 12.71 -3.79 2.65
N LEU A 31 11.42 -3.59 2.46
CA LEU A 31 10.80 -3.45 1.14
C LEU A 31 10.52 -1.98 0.81
N LYS A 32 11.12 -1.48 -0.27
CA LYS A 32 10.78 -0.19 -0.86
C LYS A 32 10.13 -0.38 -2.21
N ILE A 33 8.92 0.17 -2.38
CA ILE A 33 8.14 0.07 -3.61
C ILE A 33 8.04 1.43 -4.29
N PHE A 34 8.45 1.50 -5.56
CA PHE A 34 8.23 2.64 -6.46
C PHE A 34 6.92 2.43 -7.21
N VAL A 35 5.93 3.26 -6.91
CA VAL A 35 4.57 3.14 -7.43
C VAL A 35 4.31 4.17 -8.51
N GLY A 36 3.58 3.81 -9.53
CA GLY A 36 3.13 4.76 -10.54
C GLY A 36 1.74 4.44 -11.06
N ALA A 37 1.07 5.46 -11.57
CA ALA A 37 -0.27 5.33 -12.13
C ALA A 37 -0.31 4.46 -13.39
N ALA A 38 0.75 4.48 -14.20
CA ALA A 38 0.79 3.80 -15.48
C ALA A 38 2.23 3.43 -15.90
N PRO A 39 2.41 2.58 -16.93
CA PRO A 39 3.70 2.38 -17.57
C PRO A 39 4.25 3.70 -18.13
N GLY A 40 5.56 3.91 -18.00
CA GLY A 40 6.24 5.08 -18.57
C GLY A 40 6.37 6.30 -17.66
N VAL A 41 5.78 6.30 -16.45
CA VAL A 41 5.90 7.43 -15.52
C VAL A 41 7.31 7.62 -14.96
N GLY A 42 8.21 6.62 -15.06
CA GLY A 42 9.61 6.75 -14.65
C GLY A 42 10.01 5.94 -13.42
N LYS A 43 9.19 5.00 -12.94
CA LYS A 43 9.47 4.17 -11.74
C LYS A 43 10.85 3.52 -11.75
N THR A 44 11.18 2.79 -12.82
CA THR A 44 12.47 2.09 -12.97
C THR A 44 13.63 3.07 -12.97
N TYR A 45 13.44 4.25 -13.60
CA TYR A 45 14.44 5.31 -13.62
C TYR A 45 14.73 5.81 -12.19
N GLU A 46 13.67 6.14 -11.42
CA GLU A 46 13.82 6.64 -10.05
C GLU A 46 14.37 5.59 -9.10
N MET A 47 13.95 4.33 -9.27
CA MET A 47 14.52 3.20 -8.53
C MET A 47 16.03 3.09 -8.74
N LEU A 48 16.52 3.21 -9.99
CA LEU A 48 17.95 3.17 -10.30
C LEU A 48 18.69 4.40 -9.76
N GLN A 49 18.11 5.59 -9.84
CA GLN A 49 18.70 6.79 -9.22
C GLN A 49 18.84 6.64 -7.70
N SER A 50 17.78 6.15 -7.03
CA SER A 50 17.80 5.84 -5.60
C SER A 50 18.89 4.82 -5.26
N ALA A 51 19.07 3.80 -6.11
CA ALA A 51 20.12 2.79 -5.97
C ALA A 51 21.53 3.41 -6.06
N HIS A 52 21.76 4.29 -7.04
CA HIS A 52 23.04 5.00 -7.14
C HIS A 52 23.32 5.89 -5.93
N ALA A 53 22.32 6.58 -5.41
CA ALA A 53 22.48 7.38 -4.20
C ALA A 53 22.86 6.51 -3.00
N ARG A 54 22.25 5.32 -2.84
CA ARG A 54 22.60 4.35 -1.78
C ARG A 54 23.99 3.79 -1.97
N LYS A 55 24.37 3.42 -3.20
CA LYS A 55 25.72 2.96 -3.51
C LYS A 55 26.78 4.02 -3.20
N LYS A 56 26.53 5.28 -3.57
CA LYS A 56 27.41 6.42 -3.24
C LYS A 56 27.57 6.61 -1.74
N ALA A 57 26.54 6.29 -0.96
CA ALA A 57 26.56 6.29 0.50
C ALA A 57 27.25 5.05 1.10
N GLY A 58 27.83 4.14 0.28
CA GLY A 58 28.58 2.97 0.70
C GLY A 58 27.76 1.68 0.84
N ALA A 59 26.48 1.67 0.43
CA ALA A 59 25.70 0.45 0.46
C ALA A 59 26.11 -0.51 -0.68
N ASP A 60 26.07 -1.80 -0.39
CA ASP A 60 26.28 -2.87 -1.37
C ASP A 60 24.97 -3.11 -2.15
N VAL A 61 24.92 -2.67 -3.40
CA VAL A 61 23.72 -2.66 -4.24
C VAL A 61 23.95 -3.54 -5.46
N VAL A 62 23.03 -4.48 -5.69
CA VAL A 62 23.05 -5.42 -6.81
C VAL A 62 21.72 -5.40 -7.57
N VAL A 63 21.82 -5.44 -8.88
CA VAL A 63 20.65 -5.59 -9.77
C VAL A 63 20.37 -7.08 -9.95
N GLY A 64 19.25 -7.55 -9.44
CA GLY A 64 18.74 -8.90 -9.69
C GLY A 64 18.04 -8.96 -11.05
N VAL A 65 17.11 -8.05 -11.28
CA VAL A 65 16.44 -7.87 -12.58
C VAL A 65 15.94 -6.43 -12.72
N VAL A 66 16.17 -5.86 -13.90
CA VAL A 66 15.64 -4.56 -14.32
C VAL A 66 15.27 -4.65 -15.79
N GLU A 67 14.08 -4.12 -16.13
CA GLU A 67 13.58 -4.06 -17.49
C GLU A 67 13.75 -2.65 -18.05
N THR A 68 14.77 -2.45 -18.87
CA THR A 68 15.01 -1.15 -19.52
C THR A 68 14.12 -0.91 -20.72
N HIS A 69 13.59 -1.97 -21.30
CA HIS A 69 12.81 -1.94 -22.56
C HIS A 69 13.52 -1.17 -23.69
N GLY A 70 14.86 -1.21 -23.74
CA GLY A 70 15.66 -0.51 -24.74
C GLY A 70 15.71 1.02 -24.57
N ARG A 71 15.34 1.54 -23.41
CA ARG A 71 15.39 2.99 -23.14
C ARG A 71 16.80 3.40 -22.74
N ALA A 72 17.45 4.18 -23.59
CA ALA A 72 18.84 4.61 -23.40
C ALA A 72 19.07 5.33 -22.05
N GLU A 73 18.10 6.15 -21.62
CA GLU A 73 18.14 6.85 -20.33
C GLU A 73 18.21 5.90 -19.13
N THR A 74 17.45 4.80 -19.18
CA THR A 74 17.43 3.77 -18.14
C THR A 74 18.66 2.86 -18.23
N GLU A 75 19.11 2.53 -19.43
CA GLU A 75 20.31 1.72 -19.64
C GLU A 75 21.59 2.40 -19.16
N VAL A 76 21.67 3.73 -19.31
CA VAL A 76 22.79 4.50 -18.75
C VAL A 76 22.88 4.38 -17.23
N LEU A 77 21.74 4.29 -16.55
CA LEU A 77 21.69 4.14 -15.09
C LEU A 77 22.07 2.73 -14.61
N LEU A 78 22.10 1.71 -15.47
CA LEU A 78 22.67 0.40 -15.10
C LEU A 78 24.20 0.44 -15.03
N LYS A 79 24.84 1.39 -15.72
CA LYS A 79 26.30 1.52 -15.70
C LYS A 79 26.77 1.87 -14.29
N GLY A 80 27.74 1.10 -13.82
CA GLY A 80 28.30 1.29 -12.47
C GLY A 80 27.57 0.56 -11.36
N LEU A 81 26.47 -0.14 -11.63
CA LEU A 81 25.87 -1.11 -10.72
C LEU A 81 26.33 -2.53 -11.11
N GLU A 82 26.43 -3.41 -10.11
CA GLU A 82 26.61 -4.85 -10.35
C GLU A 82 25.30 -5.43 -10.83
N VAL A 83 25.29 -6.12 -11.98
CA VAL A 83 24.12 -6.77 -12.56
C VAL A 83 24.35 -8.26 -12.59
N LEU A 84 23.51 -9.04 -11.93
CA LEU A 84 23.63 -10.50 -11.99
C LEU A 84 23.12 -11.02 -13.35
N PRO A 85 23.79 -12.04 -13.91
CA PRO A 85 23.28 -12.72 -15.11
C PRO A 85 21.91 -13.32 -14.85
N ARG A 86 21.03 -13.23 -15.85
CA ARG A 86 19.72 -13.88 -15.77
C ARG A 86 19.86 -15.38 -15.92
N ARG A 87 19.02 -16.12 -15.21
CA ARG A 87 18.87 -17.57 -15.36
C ARG A 87 18.13 -17.88 -16.64
N ARG A 88 18.68 -18.77 -17.46
CA ARG A 88 18.04 -19.24 -18.69
C ARG A 88 17.24 -20.50 -18.42
N LEU A 89 15.97 -20.47 -18.76
CA LEU A 89 15.02 -21.56 -18.59
C LEU A 89 14.53 -22.02 -19.96
N ALA A 90 14.73 -23.31 -20.27
CA ALA A 90 14.18 -23.89 -21.50
C ALA A 90 12.67 -24.12 -21.30
N TYR A 91 11.85 -23.51 -22.14
CA TYR A 91 10.42 -23.71 -22.14
C TYR A 91 9.92 -23.93 -23.57
N ARG A 92 9.45 -25.15 -23.87
CA ARG A 92 9.13 -25.60 -25.24
C ARG A 92 10.34 -25.41 -26.17
N GLU A 93 10.17 -24.67 -27.27
CA GLU A 93 11.22 -24.38 -28.26
C GLU A 93 11.92 -23.02 -28.01
N GLN A 94 11.67 -22.38 -26.85
CA GLN A 94 12.20 -21.07 -26.53
C GLN A 94 13.03 -21.10 -25.22
N THR A 95 13.98 -20.19 -25.13
CA THR A 95 14.71 -19.92 -23.91
C THR A 95 14.14 -18.64 -23.29
N LEU A 96 13.64 -18.74 -22.07
CA LEU A 96 13.16 -17.60 -21.27
C LEU A 96 14.25 -17.18 -20.29
N GLU A 97 14.34 -15.90 -20.02
CA GLU A 97 15.32 -15.34 -19.09
C GLU A 97 14.60 -14.76 -17.86
N GLU A 98 14.95 -15.25 -16.68
CA GLU A 98 14.40 -14.82 -15.39
C GLU A 98 15.49 -14.37 -14.44
N MET A 99 15.10 -13.69 -13.36
CA MET A 99 16.00 -13.37 -12.26
C MET A 99 16.60 -14.67 -11.69
N ASP A 100 17.90 -14.68 -11.46
CA ASP A 100 18.57 -15.77 -10.73
C ASP A 100 18.47 -15.52 -9.21
N LEU A 101 17.37 -16.00 -8.63
CA LEU A 101 17.10 -15.85 -7.20
C LEU A 101 18.18 -16.53 -6.35
N ASP A 102 18.66 -17.72 -6.77
CA ASP A 102 19.68 -18.47 -6.04
C ASP A 102 21.01 -17.72 -6.00
N ALA A 103 21.41 -17.16 -7.14
CA ALA A 103 22.64 -16.35 -7.23
C ALA A 103 22.51 -15.07 -6.39
N LEU A 104 21.36 -14.44 -6.38
CA LEU A 104 21.12 -13.21 -5.61
C LEU A 104 21.14 -13.48 -4.09
N ILE A 105 20.52 -14.57 -3.63
CA ILE A 105 20.59 -15.01 -2.23
C ILE A 105 22.03 -15.36 -1.83
N ALA A 106 22.77 -16.09 -2.69
CA ALA A 106 24.17 -16.46 -2.43
C ALA A 106 25.09 -15.23 -2.38
N ARG A 107 24.85 -14.22 -3.22
CA ARG A 107 25.61 -12.95 -3.27
C ARG A 107 25.41 -12.10 -2.02
N ARG A 108 24.23 -12.18 -1.37
CA ARG A 108 23.85 -11.46 -0.13
C ARG A 108 24.16 -9.95 -0.18
N PRO A 109 23.65 -9.20 -1.13
CA PRO A 109 23.81 -7.75 -1.13
C PRO A 109 23.03 -7.11 0.03
N GLN A 110 23.36 -5.87 0.37
CA GLN A 110 22.52 -5.09 1.29
C GLN A 110 21.19 -4.71 0.61
N ILE A 111 21.24 -4.33 -0.68
CA ILE A 111 20.07 -3.92 -1.44
C ILE A 111 20.05 -4.66 -2.78
N ALA A 112 18.94 -5.32 -3.07
CA ALA A 112 18.64 -5.92 -4.36
C ALA A 112 17.62 -5.08 -5.14
N LEU A 113 17.87 -4.85 -6.43
CA LEU A 113 16.90 -4.22 -7.33
C LEU A 113 16.16 -5.31 -8.07
N VAL A 114 14.83 -5.35 -7.90
CA VAL A 114 13.93 -6.33 -8.50
C VAL A 114 12.76 -5.60 -9.12
N ASP A 115 12.85 -5.28 -10.41
CA ASP A 115 11.80 -4.57 -11.16
C ASP A 115 10.60 -5.47 -11.46
N GLU A 116 9.48 -4.85 -11.84
CA GLU A 116 8.23 -5.52 -12.24
C GLU A 116 7.69 -6.51 -11.20
N LEU A 117 7.36 -6.01 -9.99
CA LEU A 117 6.86 -6.82 -8.86
C LEU A 117 5.69 -7.76 -9.22
N ALA A 118 4.85 -7.40 -10.18
CA ALA A 118 3.69 -8.17 -10.60
C ALA A 118 3.98 -9.30 -11.60
N HIS A 119 5.23 -9.38 -12.07
CA HIS A 119 5.61 -10.33 -13.11
C HIS A 119 5.25 -11.79 -12.75
N THR A 120 4.81 -12.53 -13.77
CA THR A 120 4.60 -13.97 -13.66
C THR A 120 5.84 -14.67 -14.18
N ASN A 121 6.58 -15.30 -13.29
CA ASN A 121 7.81 -15.99 -13.61
C ASN A 121 7.58 -17.14 -14.61
N ALA A 122 8.59 -17.42 -15.42
CA ALA A 122 8.55 -18.51 -16.38
C ALA A 122 8.34 -19.88 -15.70
N PRO A 123 7.66 -20.82 -16.35
CA PRO A 123 7.55 -22.20 -15.85
C PRO A 123 8.93 -22.81 -15.61
N GLY A 124 9.12 -23.41 -14.43
CA GLY A 124 10.41 -23.95 -13.97
C GLY A 124 11.20 -22.98 -13.09
N SER A 125 10.70 -21.77 -12.84
CA SER A 125 11.19 -20.89 -11.79
C SER A 125 10.82 -21.45 -10.41
N ARG A 126 11.58 -21.04 -9.36
CA ARG A 126 11.32 -21.47 -7.98
C ARG A 126 9.93 -21.04 -7.51
N HIS A 127 9.55 -19.81 -7.80
CA HIS A 127 8.22 -19.27 -7.50
C HIS A 127 7.47 -18.92 -8.77
N PRO A 128 6.14 -19.05 -8.79
CA PRO A 128 5.32 -18.68 -9.95
C PRO A 128 5.19 -17.17 -10.14
N LYS A 129 5.49 -16.37 -9.10
CA LYS A 129 5.32 -14.92 -9.10
C LYS A 129 6.54 -14.22 -8.50
N ARG A 130 6.94 -13.11 -9.09
CA ARG A 130 8.10 -12.32 -8.66
C ARG A 130 7.96 -11.76 -7.24
N TYR A 131 6.75 -11.39 -6.82
CA TYR A 131 6.57 -10.93 -5.44
C TYR A 131 6.90 -12.01 -4.39
N LEU A 132 6.80 -13.30 -4.73
CA LEU A 132 7.23 -14.39 -3.85
C LEU A 132 8.77 -14.50 -3.79
N ASP A 133 9.46 -14.24 -4.90
CA ASP A 133 10.93 -14.13 -4.90
C ASP A 133 11.38 -12.97 -4.01
N VAL A 134 10.66 -11.84 -4.09
CA VAL A 134 10.91 -10.68 -3.22
C VAL A 134 10.68 -11.03 -1.75
N GLU A 135 9.60 -11.73 -1.41
CA GLU A 135 9.33 -12.19 -0.04
C GLU A 135 10.46 -13.10 0.48
N GLU A 136 11.01 -13.98 -0.36
CA GLU A 136 12.15 -14.84 0.00
C GLU A 136 13.43 -14.02 0.22
N LEU A 137 13.75 -13.04 -0.63
CA LEU A 137 14.90 -12.15 -0.45
C LEU A 137 14.82 -11.39 0.89
N LEU A 138 13.63 -10.83 1.20
CA LEU A 138 13.38 -10.16 2.46
C LEU A 138 13.59 -11.08 3.67
N SER A 139 13.17 -12.34 3.57
CA SER A 139 13.38 -13.34 4.64
C SER A 139 14.86 -13.67 4.88
N HIS A 140 15.71 -13.47 3.88
CA HIS A 140 17.17 -13.61 3.98
C HIS A 140 17.89 -12.34 4.45
N GLY A 141 17.13 -11.31 4.85
CA GLY A 141 17.69 -10.05 5.36
C GLY A 141 18.22 -9.12 4.28
N ILE A 142 17.81 -9.31 3.02
CA ILE A 142 18.20 -8.47 1.87
C ILE A 142 17.13 -7.40 1.68
N ASP A 143 17.51 -6.13 1.70
CA ASP A 143 16.61 -5.03 1.35
C ASP A 143 16.27 -5.11 -0.14
N VAL A 144 14.99 -4.89 -0.48
CA VAL A 144 14.54 -4.96 -1.87
C VAL A 144 13.92 -3.63 -2.31
N TYR A 145 14.40 -3.13 -3.44
CA TYR A 145 13.78 -2.03 -4.17
C TYR A 145 13.08 -2.61 -5.40
N THR A 146 11.80 -2.31 -5.54
CA THR A 146 10.96 -2.84 -6.62
C THR A 146 10.02 -1.79 -7.17
N ALA A 147 9.46 -2.04 -8.36
CA ALA A 147 8.51 -1.14 -8.99
C ALA A 147 7.20 -1.84 -9.34
N VAL A 148 6.09 -1.10 -9.21
CA VAL A 148 4.75 -1.61 -9.56
C VAL A 148 3.87 -0.48 -10.10
N ASN A 149 3.00 -0.78 -11.06
CA ASN A 149 1.92 0.11 -11.44
C ASN A 149 0.68 -0.18 -10.61
N ILE A 150 -0.09 0.84 -10.30
CA ILE A 150 -1.32 0.75 -9.49
C ILE A 150 -2.31 -0.29 -10.04
N GLN A 151 -2.35 -0.49 -11.35
CA GLN A 151 -3.22 -1.45 -12.02
C GLN A 151 -2.98 -2.91 -11.64
N HIS A 152 -1.82 -3.21 -11.06
CA HIS A 152 -1.44 -4.55 -10.63
C HIS A 152 -1.83 -4.86 -9.19
N ILE A 153 -2.33 -3.91 -8.41
CA ILE A 153 -2.84 -4.16 -7.06
C ILE A 153 -4.15 -4.93 -7.15
N GLU A 154 -4.23 -6.06 -6.48
CA GLU A 154 -5.32 -7.03 -6.66
C GLU A 154 -6.69 -6.45 -6.35
N SER A 155 -6.86 -5.71 -5.26
CA SER A 155 -8.12 -5.07 -4.88
C SER A 155 -8.60 -4.00 -5.86
N LEU A 156 -7.71 -3.45 -6.68
CA LEU A 156 -8.03 -2.40 -7.65
C LEU A 156 -8.33 -2.94 -9.06
N ASN A 157 -8.15 -4.24 -9.30
CA ASN A 157 -8.23 -4.83 -10.64
C ASN A 157 -9.58 -4.57 -11.33
N ASP A 158 -10.69 -4.72 -10.61
CA ASP A 158 -12.03 -4.49 -11.17
C ASP A 158 -12.28 -3.01 -11.47
N VAL A 159 -11.82 -2.10 -10.61
CA VAL A 159 -11.93 -0.65 -10.83
C VAL A 159 -11.09 -0.23 -12.02
N VAL A 160 -9.87 -0.74 -12.13
CA VAL A 160 -9.00 -0.51 -13.29
C VAL A 160 -9.63 -1.03 -14.58
N ALA A 161 -10.26 -2.22 -14.54
CA ALA A 161 -10.95 -2.77 -15.71
C ALA A 161 -12.17 -1.92 -16.12
N GLN A 162 -12.89 -1.33 -15.17
CA GLN A 162 -14.00 -0.40 -15.46
C GLN A 162 -13.50 0.91 -16.11
N ILE A 163 -12.38 1.45 -15.63
CA ILE A 163 -11.79 2.69 -16.16
C ILE A 163 -11.21 2.48 -17.55
N THR A 164 -10.38 1.43 -17.70
CA THR A 164 -9.52 1.26 -18.88
C THR A 164 -10.10 0.31 -19.93
N HIS A 165 -11.15 -0.43 -19.59
CA HIS A 165 -11.68 -1.56 -20.36
C HIS A 165 -10.64 -2.67 -20.62
N VAL A 166 -9.56 -2.71 -19.84
CA VAL A 166 -8.49 -3.71 -19.90
C VAL A 166 -8.41 -4.45 -18.58
N ARG A 167 -8.60 -5.76 -18.60
CA ARG A 167 -8.41 -6.60 -17.42
C ARG A 167 -6.94 -7.01 -17.31
N VAL A 168 -6.30 -6.58 -16.23
CA VAL A 168 -4.92 -6.94 -15.93
C VAL A 168 -4.88 -8.37 -15.36
N ARG A 169 -4.02 -9.23 -15.93
CA ARG A 169 -3.91 -10.63 -15.51
C ARG A 169 -2.84 -10.84 -14.43
N GLU A 170 -1.87 -9.96 -14.37
CA GLU A 170 -0.77 -10.02 -13.42
C GLU A 170 -1.09 -9.10 -12.25
N THR A 171 -1.36 -9.69 -11.09
CA THR A 171 -1.70 -8.95 -9.88
C THR A 171 -0.72 -9.25 -8.75
N VAL A 172 -0.61 -8.30 -7.83
CA VAL A 172 0.12 -8.39 -6.58
C VAL A 172 -0.90 -8.31 -5.45
N PRO A 173 -0.93 -9.27 -4.52
CA PRO A 173 -1.82 -9.20 -3.37
C PRO A 173 -1.57 -7.93 -2.53
N ASP A 174 -2.63 -7.31 -2.03
CA ASP A 174 -2.56 -6.08 -1.23
C ASP A 174 -1.62 -6.20 -0.04
N ARG A 175 -1.59 -7.37 0.62
CA ARG A 175 -0.68 -7.64 1.75
C ARG A 175 0.80 -7.38 1.43
N VAL A 176 1.22 -7.55 0.16
CA VAL A 176 2.62 -7.28 -0.25
C VAL A 176 2.87 -5.78 -0.31
N PHE A 177 1.90 -5.03 -0.82
CA PHE A 177 1.93 -3.57 -0.83
C PHE A 177 1.90 -3.00 0.60
N ASP A 178 1.02 -3.54 1.45
CA ASP A 178 0.83 -3.10 2.83
C ASP A 178 2.03 -3.43 3.73
N ARG A 179 2.81 -4.45 3.37
CA ARG A 179 4.05 -4.80 4.06
C ARG A 179 5.21 -3.85 3.76
N ALA A 180 5.13 -3.03 2.71
CA ALA A 180 6.22 -2.15 2.33
C ALA A 180 6.63 -1.20 3.46
N ASP A 181 7.94 -1.15 3.74
CA ASP A 181 8.53 -0.22 4.71
C ASP A 181 8.55 1.22 4.17
N ALA A 182 8.69 1.36 2.85
CA ALA A 182 8.65 2.64 2.17
C ALA A 182 7.93 2.53 0.83
N ILE A 183 7.09 3.52 0.53
CA ILE A 183 6.44 3.68 -0.77
C ILE A 183 6.85 5.03 -1.32
N GLU A 184 7.32 5.04 -2.56
CA GLU A 184 7.63 6.25 -3.30
C GLU A 184 6.72 6.35 -4.51
N LEU A 185 5.84 7.35 -4.51
CA LEU A 185 4.93 7.60 -5.63
C LEU A 185 5.65 8.41 -6.70
N ILE A 186 5.74 7.83 -7.90
CA ILE A 186 6.26 8.50 -9.09
C ILE A 186 5.06 9.08 -9.83
N ASP A 187 4.88 10.38 -9.63
CA ASP A 187 3.76 11.12 -10.19
C ASP A 187 4.15 11.88 -11.45
N LEU A 188 3.35 11.72 -12.49
CA LEU A 188 3.47 12.43 -13.76
C LEU A 188 2.08 12.82 -14.22
N THR A 189 1.94 14.03 -14.76
CA THR A 189 0.65 14.46 -15.30
C THR A 189 0.25 13.64 -16.52
N PRO A 190 -1.05 13.44 -16.81
CA PRO A 190 -1.49 12.77 -18.01
C PRO A 190 -0.89 13.34 -19.29
N ASP A 191 -0.80 14.67 -19.38
CA ASP A 191 -0.27 15.36 -20.56
C ASP A 191 1.22 15.05 -20.76
N ASP A 192 2.02 15.08 -19.68
CA ASP A 192 3.45 14.77 -19.74
C ASP A 192 3.67 13.30 -20.13
N LEU A 193 2.83 12.38 -19.60
CA LEU A 193 2.94 10.95 -19.95
C LEU A 193 2.57 10.71 -21.42
N ILE A 194 1.51 11.35 -21.93
CA ILE A 194 1.12 11.29 -23.33
C ILE A 194 2.23 11.87 -24.24
N GLN A 195 2.87 12.96 -23.79
CA GLN A 195 4.00 13.54 -24.51
C GLN A 195 5.18 12.54 -24.58
N ARG A 196 5.52 11.90 -23.46
CA ARG A 196 6.55 10.82 -23.43
C ARG A 196 6.21 9.66 -24.35
N LEU A 197 4.92 9.30 -24.43
CA LEU A 197 4.45 8.24 -25.33
C LEU A 197 4.69 8.62 -26.80
N LYS A 198 4.33 9.86 -27.18
CA LYS A 198 4.56 10.41 -28.53
C LYS A 198 6.05 10.48 -28.90
N GLU A 199 6.90 10.74 -27.93
CA GLU A 199 8.37 10.77 -28.08
C GLU A 199 9.01 9.36 -28.12
N GLY A 200 8.21 8.30 -28.05
CA GLY A 200 8.70 6.92 -28.05
C GLY A 200 9.46 6.52 -26.77
N LYS A 201 9.34 7.30 -25.70
CA LYS A 201 9.97 7.03 -24.40
C LYS A 201 9.21 6.03 -23.55
N VAL A 202 8.02 5.61 -23.97
CA VAL A 202 7.22 4.58 -23.30
C VAL A 202 7.14 3.37 -24.22
N TYR A 203 7.55 2.21 -23.69
CA TYR A 203 7.47 0.97 -24.46
C TYR A 203 6.00 0.53 -24.59
N VAL A 204 5.56 0.37 -25.81
CA VAL A 204 4.24 -0.16 -26.17
C VAL A 204 4.44 -1.35 -27.10
N PRO A 205 4.08 -2.58 -26.71
CA PRO A 205 4.15 -3.72 -27.61
C PRO A 205 3.29 -3.48 -28.85
N LYS A 206 3.84 -3.68 -30.05
CA LYS A 206 3.14 -3.46 -31.34
C LYS A 206 1.79 -4.19 -31.43
N GLN A 207 1.64 -5.31 -30.75
CA GLN A 207 0.39 -6.09 -30.72
C GLN A 207 -0.69 -5.47 -29.81
N ALA A 208 -0.32 -4.51 -28.97
CA ALA A 208 -1.21 -3.87 -27.99
C ALA A 208 -1.55 -2.41 -28.34
N GLU A 209 -1.06 -1.88 -29.48
CA GLU A 209 -1.22 -0.45 -29.84
C GLU A 209 -2.68 0.04 -29.73
N ARG A 210 -3.64 -0.68 -30.30
CA ARG A 210 -5.06 -0.28 -30.25
C ARG A 210 -5.68 -0.37 -28.85
N ALA A 211 -5.30 -1.37 -28.05
CA ALA A 211 -5.79 -1.50 -26.69
C ALA A 211 -5.18 -0.43 -25.79
N LEU A 212 -3.96 -0.01 -26.08
CA LEU A 212 -3.23 1.00 -25.34
C LEU A 212 -3.65 2.43 -25.71
N GLU A 213 -4.17 2.69 -26.91
CA GLU A 213 -4.75 3.98 -27.27
C GLU A 213 -5.89 4.38 -26.32
N HIS A 214 -6.79 3.44 -25.98
CA HIS A 214 -7.83 3.67 -24.99
C HIS A 214 -7.28 3.77 -23.56
N TYR A 215 -6.31 2.92 -23.19
CA TYR A 215 -5.70 2.94 -21.87
C TYR A 215 -5.05 4.30 -21.55
N PHE A 216 -4.30 4.86 -22.51
CA PHE A 216 -3.59 6.14 -22.35
C PHE A 216 -4.45 7.37 -22.68
N SER A 217 -5.79 7.25 -22.64
CA SER A 217 -6.63 8.44 -22.74
C SER A 217 -6.43 9.36 -21.51
N PRO A 218 -6.51 10.69 -21.67
CA PRO A 218 -6.32 11.63 -20.55
C PRO A 218 -7.22 11.33 -19.35
N GLY A 219 -8.48 10.96 -19.61
CA GLY A 219 -9.45 10.62 -18.56
C GLY A 219 -9.03 9.38 -17.77
N ASN A 220 -8.63 8.30 -18.46
CA ASN A 220 -8.20 7.06 -17.81
C ASN A 220 -6.91 7.29 -17.00
N LEU A 221 -5.95 8.03 -17.56
CA LEU A 221 -4.70 8.36 -16.85
C LEU A 221 -4.97 9.21 -15.60
N THR A 222 -5.91 10.16 -15.66
CA THR A 222 -6.33 10.95 -14.50
C THR A 222 -6.94 10.05 -13.42
N ALA A 223 -7.82 9.12 -13.81
CA ALA A 223 -8.45 8.21 -12.86
C ALA A 223 -7.44 7.22 -12.24
N LEU A 224 -6.51 6.67 -13.03
CA LEU A 224 -5.45 5.81 -12.53
C LEU A 224 -4.49 6.56 -11.60
N ARG A 225 -4.19 7.82 -11.90
CA ARG A 225 -3.39 8.71 -11.06
C ARG A 225 -4.08 8.95 -9.72
N GLU A 226 -5.38 9.23 -9.74
CA GLU A 226 -6.18 9.39 -8.52
C GLU A 226 -6.15 8.13 -7.65
N LEU A 227 -6.31 6.93 -8.26
CA LEU A 227 -6.19 5.67 -7.54
C LEU A 227 -4.80 5.47 -6.90
N ALA A 228 -3.73 5.82 -7.63
CA ALA A 228 -2.37 5.70 -7.11
C ALA A 228 -2.11 6.64 -5.93
N LEU A 229 -2.55 7.90 -6.03
CA LEU A 229 -2.47 8.89 -4.95
C LEU A 229 -3.24 8.43 -3.72
N ARG A 230 -4.50 8.01 -3.90
CA ARG A 230 -5.36 7.53 -2.82
C ARG A 230 -4.76 6.32 -2.11
N ARG A 231 -4.37 5.29 -2.86
CA ARG A 231 -3.81 4.06 -2.27
C ARG A 231 -2.51 4.32 -1.51
N THR A 232 -1.68 5.26 -2.02
CA THR A 232 -0.46 5.67 -1.33
C THR A 232 -0.77 6.44 -0.05
N ALA A 233 -1.75 7.36 -0.07
CA ALA A 233 -2.20 8.10 1.11
C ALA A 233 -2.75 7.18 2.19
N GLU A 234 -3.62 6.22 1.84
CA GLU A 234 -4.15 5.21 2.77
C GLU A 234 -3.02 4.47 3.49
N ARG A 235 -1.96 4.09 2.76
CA ARG A 235 -0.80 3.40 3.35
C ARG A 235 -0.02 4.30 4.32
N VAL A 236 0.14 5.58 4.00
CA VAL A 236 0.79 6.56 4.90
C VAL A 236 -0.03 6.73 6.19
N ASP A 237 -1.35 6.79 6.07
CA ASP A 237 -2.24 6.90 7.24
C ASP A 237 -2.13 5.66 8.15
N GLU A 238 -2.09 4.46 7.59
CA GLU A 238 -1.88 3.21 8.33
C GLU A 238 -0.52 3.21 9.06
N GLN A 239 0.55 3.65 8.40
CA GLN A 239 1.88 3.78 9.01
C GLN A 239 1.88 4.79 10.16
N LEU A 240 1.19 5.92 9.99
CA LEU A 240 1.04 6.94 11.01
C LEU A 240 0.30 6.39 12.23
N LEU A 241 -0.82 5.69 12.03
CA LEU A 241 -1.58 5.05 13.11
C LEU A 241 -0.73 4.03 13.88
N THR A 242 0.01 3.20 13.16
CA THR A 242 0.92 2.21 13.76
C THR A 242 2.03 2.91 14.59
N HIS A 243 2.61 3.99 14.05
CA HIS A 243 3.62 4.78 14.77
C HIS A 243 3.07 5.43 16.03
N MET A 244 1.87 5.98 15.97
CA MET A 244 1.20 6.59 17.12
C MET A 244 0.92 5.57 18.22
N GLN A 245 0.41 4.38 17.86
CA GLN A 245 0.16 3.28 18.80
C GLN A 245 1.44 2.80 19.46
N ALA A 246 2.51 2.60 18.69
CA ALA A 246 3.80 2.14 19.18
C ALA A 246 4.45 3.14 20.16
N ASN A 247 4.23 4.44 19.98
CA ASN A 247 4.82 5.50 20.81
C ASN A 247 3.86 6.08 21.86
N ALA A 248 2.68 5.50 22.05
CA ALA A 248 1.64 5.98 22.98
C ALA A 248 1.32 7.47 22.79
N ILE A 249 1.31 7.95 21.55
CA ILE A 249 0.97 9.34 21.23
C ILE A 249 -0.55 9.46 21.30
N ALA A 250 -1.03 10.10 22.36
CA ALA A 250 -2.45 10.42 22.50
C ALA A 250 -2.80 11.65 21.64
N GLY A 251 -3.84 11.53 20.83
CA GLY A 251 -4.36 12.64 20.01
C GLY A 251 -4.70 12.21 18.59
N SER A 252 -5.65 12.90 17.97
CA SER A 252 -6.05 12.64 16.60
C SER A 252 -5.19 13.46 15.64
N TRP A 253 -4.12 12.88 15.14
CA TRP A 253 -3.43 13.36 13.95
C TRP A 253 -4.01 12.70 12.69
N ALA A 254 -5.19 12.09 12.83
CA ALA A 254 -5.85 11.43 11.73
C ALA A 254 -6.15 12.47 10.64
N ALA A 255 -5.40 12.43 9.57
CA ALA A 255 -5.72 13.14 8.34
C ALA A 255 -6.98 12.56 7.66
N GLY A 256 -7.51 11.45 8.20
CA GLY A 256 -8.72 10.78 7.71
C GLY A 256 -10.00 11.37 8.29
N GLU A 257 -11.08 11.27 7.54
CA GLU A 257 -12.42 11.64 8.01
C GLU A 257 -12.85 10.71 9.16
N ARG A 258 -13.50 11.30 10.17
CA ARG A 258 -14.15 10.57 11.26
C ARG A 258 -15.65 10.80 11.18
N ILE A 259 -16.42 9.74 11.30
CA ILE A 259 -17.87 9.84 11.28
C ILE A 259 -18.40 9.72 12.68
N LEU A 260 -19.19 10.70 13.10
CA LEU A 260 -19.89 10.69 14.35
C LEU A 260 -21.39 10.48 14.10
N VAL A 261 -21.98 9.50 14.77
CA VAL A 261 -23.44 9.29 14.73
C VAL A 261 -24.04 9.46 16.12
N CYS A 262 -24.99 10.38 16.24
CA CYS A 262 -25.75 10.54 17.47
C CYS A 262 -26.88 9.51 17.52
N VAL A 263 -26.92 8.73 18.60
CA VAL A 263 -27.88 7.66 18.84
C VAL A 263 -28.85 8.07 19.96
N SER A 264 -30.12 7.88 19.72
CA SER A 264 -31.19 8.10 20.69
C SER A 264 -32.02 6.82 20.89
N GLU A 265 -33.02 6.91 21.75
CA GLU A 265 -34.00 5.88 22.02
C GLU A 265 -34.97 5.57 20.85
N ASP A 266 -34.85 6.32 19.74
CA ASP A 266 -35.71 6.13 18.57
C ASP A 266 -35.45 4.76 17.92
N PRO A 267 -36.48 3.95 17.63
CA PRO A 267 -36.32 2.65 16.97
C PRO A 267 -35.61 2.72 15.60
N ARG A 268 -35.60 3.87 14.94
CA ARG A 268 -34.88 4.09 13.67
C ARG A 268 -33.38 4.26 13.85
N ALA A 269 -32.90 4.48 15.08
CA ALA A 269 -31.46 4.66 15.35
C ALA A 269 -30.59 3.48 14.91
N ALA A 270 -31.08 2.24 15.04
CA ALA A 270 -30.41 1.06 14.53
C ALA A 270 -30.20 1.08 12.99
N GLY A 271 -31.17 1.66 12.25
CA GLY A 271 -31.03 1.89 10.81
C GLY A 271 -29.95 2.91 10.47
N LEU A 272 -29.86 3.98 11.27
CA LEU A 272 -28.84 5.02 11.14
C LEU A 272 -27.44 4.46 11.40
N VAL A 273 -27.26 3.64 12.45
CA VAL A 273 -26.01 2.96 12.77
C VAL A 273 -25.54 2.08 11.62
N ARG A 274 -26.43 1.28 11.02
CA ARG A 274 -26.10 0.46 9.83
C ARG A 274 -25.75 1.31 8.60
N TYR A 275 -26.40 2.45 8.44
CA TYR A 275 -26.07 3.40 7.36
C TYR A 275 -24.67 4.00 7.58
N THR A 276 -24.38 4.42 8.81
CA THR A 276 -23.06 4.97 9.22
C THR A 276 -21.95 3.95 8.95
N LYS A 277 -22.16 2.68 9.31
CA LYS A 277 -21.19 1.60 8.99
C LYS A 277 -20.90 1.52 7.49
N ARG A 278 -21.93 1.50 6.64
CA ARG A 278 -21.72 1.47 5.19
C ARG A 278 -21.02 2.70 4.65
N LEU A 279 -21.27 3.87 5.23
CA LEU A 279 -20.61 5.12 4.87
C LEU A 279 -19.13 5.08 5.31
N ALA A 280 -18.87 4.63 6.54
CA ALA A 280 -17.53 4.47 7.09
C ALA A 280 -16.68 3.51 6.23
N ASP A 281 -17.25 2.38 5.81
CA ASP A 281 -16.56 1.43 4.94
C ASP A 281 -16.21 2.05 3.56
N ARG A 282 -17.11 2.85 2.99
CA ARG A 282 -16.86 3.53 1.72
C ARG A 282 -15.78 4.60 1.81
N LEU A 283 -15.71 5.29 2.94
CA LEU A 283 -14.76 6.39 3.18
C LEU A 283 -13.49 5.90 3.88
N HIS A 284 -13.39 4.59 4.20
CA HIS A 284 -12.32 4.02 5.03
C HIS A 284 -12.11 4.82 6.32
N ALA A 285 -13.23 5.33 6.88
CA ALA A 285 -13.24 6.23 8.01
C ALA A 285 -13.51 5.48 9.32
N GLN A 286 -12.85 5.88 10.40
CA GLN A 286 -13.26 5.48 11.75
C GLN A 286 -14.61 6.15 12.10
N TRP A 287 -15.44 5.47 12.90
CA TRP A 287 -16.72 6.01 13.29
C TRP A 287 -17.07 5.69 14.74
N THR A 288 -17.79 6.63 15.34
CA THR A 288 -18.18 6.57 16.75
C THR A 288 -19.68 6.84 16.88
N ALA A 289 -20.37 5.97 17.60
CA ALA A 289 -21.75 6.17 18.01
C ALA A 289 -21.78 6.86 19.38
N ILE A 290 -22.45 7.99 19.48
CA ILE A 290 -22.54 8.76 20.71
C ILE A 290 -24.00 8.83 21.17
N SER A 291 -24.21 8.46 22.44
CA SER A 291 -25.44 8.75 23.18
C SER A 291 -25.18 9.85 24.21
N ILE A 292 -26.09 10.81 24.32
CA ILE A 292 -25.97 11.90 25.27
C ILE A 292 -26.98 11.69 26.42
N GLU A 293 -26.48 11.51 27.65
CA GLU A 293 -27.32 11.45 28.83
C GLU A 293 -27.78 12.87 29.23
N THR A 294 -29.07 13.12 29.07
CA THR A 294 -29.70 14.37 29.49
C THR A 294 -30.70 14.11 30.63
N ARG A 295 -31.24 15.15 31.25
CA ARG A 295 -32.34 14.98 32.25
C ARG A 295 -33.53 14.21 31.66
N ARG A 296 -33.76 14.30 30.33
CA ARG A 296 -34.81 13.57 29.63
C ARG A 296 -34.52 12.08 29.56
N SER A 297 -33.24 11.69 29.40
CA SER A 297 -32.87 10.27 29.36
C SER A 297 -33.08 9.53 30.67
N LEU A 298 -33.17 10.27 31.82
CA LEU A 298 -33.56 9.69 33.08
C LEU A 298 -35.06 9.32 33.17
N GLN A 299 -35.88 9.85 32.26
CA GLN A 299 -37.34 9.61 32.17
C GLN A 299 -37.70 8.56 31.12
N LEU A 300 -36.71 7.93 30.48
CA LEU A 300 -36.95 6.87 29.47
C LEU A 300 -37.64 5.67 30.12
N THR A 301 -38.57 5.06 29.41
CA THR A 301 -39.15 3.76 29.79
C THR A 301 -38.10 2.65 29.69
N ASP A 302 -38.33 1.53 30.34
CA ASP A 302 -37.40 0.38 30.29
C ASP A 302 -37.21 -0.09 28.85
N GLU A 303 -38.28 -0.15 28.03
CA GLU A 303 -38.23 -0.49 26.64
C GLU A 303 -37.34 0.47 25.79
N GLN A 304 -37.45 1.79 26.08
CA GLN A 304 -36.60 2.79 25.42
C GLN A 304 -35.12 2.67 25.80
N ARG A 305 -34.84 2.35 27.11
CA ARG A 305 -33.47 2.08 27.57
C ARG A 305 -32.88 0.84 26.91
N ASP A 306 -33.66 -0.23 26.80
CA ASP A 306 -33.25 -1.48 26.13
C ASP A 306 -32.96 -1.22 24.66
N HIS A 307 -33.82 -0.48 23.97
CA HIS A 307 -33.59 -0.10 22.57
C HIS A 307 -32.30 0.70 22.37
N LEU A 308 -32.03 1.66 23.23
CA LEU A 308 -30.78 2.45 23.20
C LEU A 308 -29.56 1.55 23.42
N ALA A 309 -29.61 0.70 24.46
CA ALA A 309 -28.53 -0.22 24.78
C ALA A 309 -28.26 -1.22 23.65
N ASP A 310 -29.32 -1.76 23.03
CA ASP A 310 -29.20 -2.64 21.86
C ASP A 310 -28.57 -1.94 20.67
N THR A 311 -28.93 -0.69 20.43
CA THR A 311 -28.39 0.12 19.33
C THR A 311 -26.91 0.43 19.55
N MET A 312 -26.49 0.72 20.79
CA MET A 312 -25.07 0.93 21.13
C MET A 312 -24.28 -0.38 20.99
N ARG A 313 -24.80 -1.52 21.46
CA ARG A 313 -24.19 -2.83 21.22
C ARG A 313 -24.08 -3.18 19.73
N LEU A 314 -25.09 -2.81 18.94
CA LEU A 314 -25.03 -2.98 17.48
C LEU A 314 -23.88 -2.16 16.86
N ALA A 315 -23.64 -0.94 17.35
CA ALA A 315 -22.52 -0.13 16.86
C ALA A 315 -21.18 -0.80 17.15
N GLU A 316 -20.97 -1.32 18.35
CA GLU A 316 -19.75 -2.08 18.71
C GLU A 316 -19.62 -3.35 17.85
N ALA A 317 -20.69 -4.11 17.70
CA ALA A 317 -20.69 -5.34 16.88
C ALA A 317 -20.36 -5.08 15.40
N LEU A 318 -20.65 -3.88 14.90
CA LEU A 318 -20.32 -3.43 13.55
C LEU A 318 -18.93 -2.75 13.45
N GLY A 319 -18.13 -2.77 14.51
CA GLY A 319 -16.76 -2.23 14.53
C GLY A 319 -16.68 -0.72 14.72
N GLY A 320 -17.72 -0.08 15.22
CA GLY A 320 -17.70 1.32 15.67
C GLY A 320 -17.37 1.41 17.14
N GLU A 321 -16.89 2.55 17.59
CA GLU A 321 -16.77 2.89 18.99
C GLU A 321 -18.13 3.38 19.51
N ALA A 322 -18.57 2.93 20.70
CA ALA A 322 -19.82 3.38 21.30
C ALA A 322 -19.54 4.11 22.62
N ILE A 323 -19.94 5.37 22.71
CA ILE A 323 -19.65 6.26 23.84
C ILE A 323 -20.93 6.89 24.35
N THR A 324 -21.11 6.88 25.68
CA THR A 324 -22.16 7.64 26.34
C THR A 324 -21.53 8.86 27.04
N ILE A 325 -22.02 10.05 26.72
CA ILE A 325 -21.49 11.30 27.24
C ILE A 325 -22.55 11.97 28.13
N PRO A 326 -22.21 12.42 29.36
CA PRO A 326 -23.11 13.20 30.16
C PRO A 326 -23.40 14.57 29.53
N GLY A 327 -24.66 14.86 29.25
CA GLY A 327 -25.10 16.14 28.68
C GLY A 327 -25.28 17.18 29.81
N VAL A 328 -24.79 18.40 29.55
CA VAL A 328 -25.09 19.56 30.37
C VAL A 328 -26.44 20.12 29.90
N GLY A 329 -27.51 19.85 30.63
CA GLY A 329 -28.83 20.35 30.37
C GLY A 329 -29.32 21.26 31.49
#